data_7c8d0c9a75571af40e3300a0983751cf
#
_entry.id   7c8d0c9a75571af40e3300a0983751cf
#
_cell.length_a   1.000
_cell.length_b   1.000
_cell.length_c   1.000
_cell.angle_alpha   90.00
_cell.angle_beta   90.00
_cell.angle_gamma   90.00
#
_symmetry.space_group_name_H-M   'P 1'
#
loop_
_entity.id
_entity.type
_entity.pdbx_description
1 polymer ?
#
loop_
_entity_poly.entity_id
_entity_poly.type
_entity_poly.pdbx_seq_one_letter_code
_entity_poly.pdbx_strand_id
1 'polypeptide(L)'
;MSCLDDFLKEEKLEGDNQYYCNGCESKQDATRCVRLSQLPPVLNLQLNRFIFDMQTGRKKKLNSFVHFPEVLEMASFLRQPSSDTNTFHLTGVLMHVGAEANHGHYIGKC
;
A
#
# COMPACT_ATOMS: atom_id res chain seq x y z
N MET A 1 -9.12 2.97 -7.79
CA MET A 1 -8.48 3.55 -6.60
C MET A 1 -7.02 3.87 -6.90
N SER A 2 -6.70 5.15 -6.86
CA SER A 2 -5.35 5.62 -7.20
C SER A 2 -4.25 5.06 -6.30
N CYS A 3 -4.53 4.85 -5.01
CA CYS A 3 -3.55 4.29 -4.07
C CYS A 3 -3.16 2.85 -4.41
N LEU A 4 -4.13 2.02 -4.83
CA LEU A 4 -3.84 0.66 -5.27
C LEU A 4 -3.12 0.65 -6.61
N ASP A 5 -3.48 1.54 -7.52
CA ASP A 5 -2.77 1.71 -8.78
C ASP A 5 -1.31 2.09 -8.54
N ASP A 6 -1.06 3.03 -7.65
CA ASP A 6 0.30 3.45 -7.29
C ASP A 6 1.10 2.33 -6.62
N PHE A 7 0.46 1.55 -5.76
CA PHE A 7 1.10 0.42 -5.09
C PHE A 7 1.54 -0.67 -6.06
N LEU A 8 0.74 -0.91 -7.10
CA LEU A 8 0.98 -1.96 -8.10
C LEU A 8 1.75 -1.45 -9.32
N LYS A 9 2.09 -0.17 -9.36
CA LYS A 9 2.80 0.45 -10.47
C LYS A 9 4.23 -0.08 -10.58
N GLU A 10 4.70 -0.19 -11.81
CA GLU A 10 6.10 -0.53 -12.05
C GLU A 10 7.01 0.61 -11.61
N GLU A 11 8.04 0.26 -10.89
CA GLU A 11 9.08 1.17 -10.46
C GLU A 11 10.35 0.91 -11.27
N LYS A 12 10.86 1.94 -11.89
CA LYS A 12 12.13 1.85 -12.62
C LYS A 12 13.29 2.10 -11.67
N LEU A 13 14.21 1.17 -11.65
CA LEU A 13 15.44 1.26 -10.90
C LEU A 13 16.56 1.67 -11.85
N GLU A 14 16.83 2.96 -11.91
CA GLU A 14 17.83 3.55 -12.82
C GLU A 14 18.60 4.68 -12.14
N GLY A 15 19.71 5.12 -12.75
CA GLY A 15 20.55 6.14 -12.15
C GLY A 15 21.14 5.69 -10.82
N ASP A 16 20.93 6.48 -9.76
CA ASP A 16 21.43 6.19 -8.41
C ASP A 16 20.68 5.03 -7.75
N ASN A 17 19.53 4.62 -8.28
CA ASN A 17 18.70 3.54 -7.75
C ASN A 17 18.82 2.24 -8.53
N GLN A 18 19.87 2.07 -9.34
CA GLN A 18 20.07 0.84 -10.10
C GLN A 18 20.14 -0.40 -9.21
N TYR A 19 19.62 -1.50 -9.74
CA TYR A 19 19.69 -2.80 -9.12
C TYR A 19 21.08 -3.41 -9.31
N TYR A 20 21.70 -3.89 -8.22
CA TYR A 20 22.93 -4.66 -8.34
C TYR A 20 22.62 -6.10 -8.75
N CYS A 21 23.10 -6.49 -9.92
CA CYS A 21 22.92 -7.82 -10.44
C CYS A 21 24.14 -8.70 -10.12
N ASN A 22 23.92 -9.77 -9.35
CA ASN A 22 25.01 -10.70 -9.00
C ASN A 22 25.54 -11.45 -10.22
N GLY A 23 24.68 -11.75 -11.20
CA GLY A 23 25.10 -12.39 -12.45
C GLY A 23 25.94 -11.51 -13.34
N CYS A 24 25.66 -10.21 -13.38
CA CYS A 24 26.42 -9.21 -14.15
C CYS A 24 27.59 -8.61 -13.36
N GLU A 25 27.61 -8.81 -12.04
CA GLU A 25 28.57 -8.22 -11.11
C GLU A 25 28.63 -6.69 -11.20
N SER A 26 27.52 -6.05 -11.53
CA SER A 26 27.42 -4.60 -11.69
C SER A 26 26.00 -4.12 -11.46
N LYS A 27 25.84 -2.79 -11.25
CA LYS A 27 24.53 -2.15 -11.19
C LYS A 27 23.92 -2.09 -12.59
N GLN A 28 22.64 -2.44 -12.67
CA GLN A 28 21.89 -2.46 -13.92
C GLN A 28 20.57 -1.72 -13.76
N ASP A 29 20.06 -1.21 -14.87
CA ASP A 29 18.69 -0.72 -14.92
C ASP A 29 17.74 -1.91 -14.81
N ALA A 30 16.71 -1.75 -14.00
CA ALA A 30 15.72 -2.78 -13.75
C ALA A 30 14.35 -2.18 -13.52
N THR A 31 13.32 -3.02 -13.58
CA THR A 31 11.97 -2.66 -13.15
C THR A 31 11.55 -3.54 -12.00
N ARG A 32 10.84 -2.95 -11.06
CA ARG A 32 10.27 -3.67 -9.92
C ARG A 32 8.78 -3.40 -9.86
N CYS A 33 8.01 -4.43 -9.62
CA CYS A 33 6.58 -4.29 -9.42
C CYS A 33 6.05 -5.35 -8.46
N VAL A 34 4.91 -5.05 -7.86
CA VAL A 34 4.13 -5.98 -7.06
C VAL A 34 2.92 -6.41 -7.87
N ARG A 35 2.61 -7.69 -7.87
CA ARG A 35 1.43 -8.22 -8.54
C ARG A 35 0.65 -9.09 -7.57
N LEU A 36 -0.66 -8.95 -7.61
CA LEU A 36 -1.55 -9.76 -6.79
C LEU A 36 -1.92 -11.02 -7.56
N SER A 37 -1.64 -12.17 -6.98
CA SER A 37 -1.96 -13.46 -7.59
C SER A 37 -3.23 -14.07 -7.03
N GLN A 38 -3.47 -13.90 -5.74
CA GLN A 38 -4.60 -14.49 -5.03
C GLN A 38 -5.05 -13.56 -3.91
N LEU A 39 -6.35 -13.48 -3.68
CA LEU A 39 -6.96 -12.67 -2.63
C LEU A 39 -7.42 -13.53 -1.46
N PRO A 40 -7.29 -13.03 -0.23
CA PRO A 40 -7.79 -13.74 0.97
C PRO A 40 -9.29 -13.60 1.12
N PRO A 41 -9.94 -14.44 1.95
CA PRO A 41 -11.35 -14.27 2.28
C PRO A 41 -11.67 -12.93 2.97
N VAL A 42 -10.76 -12.45 3.81
CA VAL A 42 -10.86 -11.15 4.46
C VAL A 42 -9.65 -10.33 4.06
N LEU A 43 -9.88 -9.22 3.38
CA LEU A 43 -8.84 -8.34 2.89
C LEU A 43 -8.61 -7.19 3.88
N ASN A 44 -7.40 -7.09 4.38
CA ASN A 44 -6.96 -6.00 5.23
C ASN A 44 -6.10 -5.03 4.42
N LEU A 45 -6.48 -3.76 4.43
CA LEU A 45 -5.72 -2.69 3.80
C LEU A 45 -5.21 -1.75 4.89
N GLN A 46 -3.91 -1.73 5.06
CA GLN A 46 -3.27 -0.81 5.99
C GLN A 46 -2.84 0.44 5.24
N LEU A 47 -3.38 1.58 5.65
CA LEU A 47 -3.01 2.87 5.07
C LEU A 47 -1.76 3.39 5.77
N ASN A 48 -0.77 3.79 4.98
CA ASN A 48 0.47 4.33 5.51
C ASN A 48 0.26 5.80 5.91
N ARG A 49 -0.24 6.00 7.11
CA ARG A 49 -0.56 7.34 7.66
C ARG A 49 0.56 7.95 8.49
N PHE A 50 1.61 7.19 8.75
CA PHE A 50 2.77 7.66 9.49
C PHE A 50 3.98 7.66 8.58
N ILE A 51 4.63 8.82 8.45
CA ILE A 51 5.83 8.99 7.67
C ILE A 51 6.95 9.53 8.55
N PHE A 52 8.19 9.32 8.10
CA PHE A 52 9.35 9.90 8.75
C PHE A 52 9.61 11.30 8.18
N ASP A 53 9.60 12.32 9.06
CA ASP A 53 9.91 13.68 8.68
C ASP A 53 11.42 13.91 8.79
N MET A 54 12.07 14.09 7.64
CA MET A 54 13.52 14.28 7.57
C MET A 54 13.96 15.60 8.23
N GLN A 55 13.10 16.60 8.29
CA GLN A 55 13.44 17.89 8.90
C GLN A 55 13.46 17.81 10.42
N THR A 56 12.51 17.11 11.04
CA THR A 56 12.42 16.98 12.51
C THR A 56 13.09 15.71 13.02
N GLY A 57 13.40 14.74 12.17
CA GLY A 57 13.92 13.45 12.56
C GLY A 57 12.93 12.56 13.30
N ARG A 58 11.63 12.84 13.20
CA ARG A 58 10.56 12.15 13.92
C ARG A 58 9.50 11.62 12.98
N LYS A 59 8.75 10.62 13.43
CA LYS A 59 7.56 10.15 12.73
C LYS A 59 6.47 11.22 12.78
N LYS A 60 5.82 11.42 11.66
CA LYS A 60 4.74 12.38 11.50
C LYS A 60 3.47 11.65 11.06
N LYS A 61 2.35 12.00 11.69
CA LYS A 61 1.04 11.49 11.27
C LYS A 61 0.48 12.34 10.14
N LEU A 62 0.03 11.68 9.08
CA LEU A 62 -0.67 12.33 7.98
C LEU A 62 -2.15 12.49 8.35
N ASN A 63 -2.63 13.73 8.34
CA ASN A 63 -4.02 14.06 8.67
C ASN A 63 -4.88 14.39 7.45
N SER A 64 -4.35 14.21 6.24
CA SER A 64 -5.10 14.42 5.01
C SER A 64 -6.29 13.48 4.93
N PHE A 65 -7.37 13.96 4.30
CA PHE A 65 -8.58 13.18 4.11
C PHE A 65 -8.30 12.02 3.15
N VAL A 66 -8.78 10.84 3.50
CA VAL A 66 -8.73 9.65 2.65
C VAL A 66 -10.15 9.14 2.44
N HIS A 67 -10.55 9.05 1.18
CA HIS A 67 -11.81 8.46 0.81
C HIS A 67 -11.61 6.99 0.47
N PHE A 68 -12.47 6.12 1.00
CA PHE A 68 -12.46 4.70 0.68
C PHE A 68 -13.88 4.22 0.39
N PRO A 69 -14.06 3.28 -0.55
CA PRO A 69 -15.38 2.79 -0.92
C PRO A 69 -15.91 1.77 0.10
N GLU A 70 -17.23 1.64 0.19
CA GLU A 70 -17.87 0.57 0.95
C GLU A 70 -17.79 -0.78 0.22
N VAL A 71 -17.73 -0.73 -1.10
CA VAL A 71 -17.60 -1.91 -1.96
C VAL A 71 -16.35 -1.75 -2.80
N LEU A 72 -15.46 -2.71 -2.71
CA LEU A 72 -14.19 -2.70 -3.43
C LEU A 72 -14.14 -3.86 -4.42
N GLU A 73 -14.02 -3.54 -5.71
CA GLU A 73 -13.87 -4.50 -6.78
C GLU A 73 -12.38 -4.69 -7.08
N MET A 74 -11.87 -5.89 -6.84
CA MET A 74 -10.44 -6.19 -6.96
C MET A 74 -10.06 -6.91 -8.26
N ALA A 75 -11.01 -7.23 -9.13
CA ALA A 75 -10.74 -8.01 -10.33
C ALA A 75 -9.69 -7.36 -11.24
N SER A 76 -9.74 -6.03 -11.39
CA SER A 76 -8.81 -5.29 -12.25
C SER A 76 -7.39 -5.26 -11.72
N PHE A 77 -7.18 -5.55 -10.43
CA PHE A 77 -5.86 -5.54 -9.79
C PHE A 77 -5.18 -6.91 -9.76
N LEU A 78 -5.89 -7.97 -10.15
CA LEU A 78 -5.34 -9.31 -10.20
C LEU A 78 -4.58 -9.54 -11.50
N ARG A 79 -3.49 -10.28 -11.40
CA ARG A 79 -2.73 -10.70 -12.59
C ARG A 79 -3.58 -11.58 -13.52
N GLN A 80 -4.33 -12.51 -12.94
CA GLN A 80 -5.26 -13.36 -13.65
C GLN A 80 -6.56 -13.39 -12.87
N PRO A 81 -7.62 -12.69 -13.34
CA PRO A 81 -8.90 -12.74 -12.66
C PRO A 81 -9.41 -14.18 -12.59
N SER A 82 -9.75 -14.61 -11.40
CA SER A 82 -10.38 -15.91 -11.20
C SER A 82 -11.89 -15.81 -11.41
N SER A 83 -12.54 -16.97 -11.55
CA SER A 83 -14.00 -17.03 -11.59
C SER A 83 -14.64 -16.74 -10.22
N ASP A 84 -13.84 -16.72 -9.18
CA ASP A 84 -14.29 -16.44 -7.82
C ASP A 84 -14.65 -14.97 -7.64
N THR A 85 -15.43 -14.70 -6.61
CA THR A 85 -15.82 -13.33 -6.28
C THR A 85 -14.60 -12.52 -5.85
N ASN A 86 -14.38 -11.41 -6.56
CA ASN A 86 -13.29 -10.47 -6.26
C ASN A 86 -13.83 -9.17 -5.65
N THR A 87 -15.08 -9.18 -5.21
CA THR A 87 -15.76 -8.04 -4.62
C THR A 87 -15.70 -8.13 -3.10
N PHE A 88 -15.24 -7.07 -2.46
CA PHE A 88 -15.13 -6.98 -1.01
C PHE A 88 -16.05 -5.90 -0.49
N HIS A 89 -16.77 -6.22 0.57
CA HIS A 89 -17.61 -5.27 1.29
C HIS A 89 -16.90 -4.83 2.56
N LEU A 90 -16.95 -3.55 2.85
CA LEU A 90 -16.34 -3.00 4.05
C LEU A 90 -17.07 -3.52 5.29
N THR A 91 -16.36 -4.18 6.19
CA THR A 91 -16.91 -4.72 7.43
C THR A 91 -16.41 -4.01 8.68
N GLY A 92 -15.29 -3.31 8.58
CA GLY A 92 -14.75 -2.62 9.74
C GLY A 92 -13.65 -1.64 9.35
N VAL A 93 -13.48 -0.64 10.19
CA VAL A 93 -12.45 0.36 10.05
C VAL A 93 -11.76 0.53 11.41
N LEU A 94 -10.42 0.48 11.40
CA LEU A 94 -9.62 0.79 12.57
C LEU A 94 -9.04 2.20 12.42
N MET A 95 -9.32 3.04 13.39
CA MET A 95 -8.91 4.43 13.38
C MET A 95 -7.95 4.74 14.52
N HIS A 96 -6.89 5.45 14.21
CA HIS A 96 -5.99 6.00 15.22
C HIS A 96 -6.47 7.40 15.61
N VAL A 97 -6.67 7.61 16.91
CA VAL A 97 -7.07 8.92 17.49
C VAL A 97 -5.87 9.48 18.24
N GLY A 98 -5.46 10.68 17.88
CA GLY A 98 -4.30 11.34 18.45
C GLY A 98 -3.47 12.04 17.40
N ALA A 99 -2.71 13.04 17.81
CA ALA A 99 -1.92 13.87 16.90
C ALA A 99 -0.54 13.25 16.59
N GLU A 100 -0.04 12.39 17.46
CA GLU A 100 1.32 11.87 17.37
C GLU A 100 1.33 10.37 17.03
N ALA A 101 2.41 9.96 16.34
CA ALA A 101 2.58 8.56 15.96
C ALA A 101 2.85 7.64 17.15
N ASN A 102 3.50 8.16 18.21
CA ASN A 102 3.93 7.38 19.37
C ASN A 102 2.86 7.31 20.46
N HIS A 103 1.84 8.14 20.38
CA HIS A 103 0.78 8.23 21.37
C HIS A 103 -0.56 8.21 20.66
N GLY A 104 -1.56 7.73 21.34
CA GLY A 104 -2.90 7.74 20.81
C GLY A 104 -3.69 6.51 21.21
N HIS A 105 -4.84 6.40 20.60
CA HIS A 105 -5.82 5.38 20.88
C HIS A 105 -6.40 4.84 19.58
N TYR A 106 -6.62 3.54 19.50
CA TYR A 106 -7.25 2.91 18.35
C TYR A 106 -8.70 2.61 18.64
N ILE A 107 -9.57 2.98 17.71
CA ILE A 107 -11.00 2.73 17.77
C ILE A 107 -11.41 1.92 16.55
N GLY A 108 -12.09 0.79 16.79
CA GLY A 108 -12.68 -0.01 15.73
C GLY A 108 -14.15 0.34 15.54
N LYS A 109 -14.56 0.44 14.28
CA LYS A 109 -15.97 0.57 13.90
C LYS A 109 -16.33 -0.53 12.92
N CYS A 110 -17.43 -1.18 13.19
CA CYS A 110 -17.99 -2.22 12.32
C CYS A 110 -19.22 -1.73 11.56
#